data_24613a18e4e88fa2ea3b931027d418df
#
_entry.id   24613a18e4e88fa2ea3b931027d418df
#
_cell.length_a   1.000
_cell.length_b   1.000
_cell.length_c   1.000
_cell.angle_alpha   90.00
_cell.angle_beta   90.00
_cell.angle_gamma   90.00
#
_symmetry.space_group_name_H-M   'P 1'
#
loop_
_entity.id
_entity.type
_entity.pdbx_description
1 polymer ?
#
loop_
_entity_poly.entity_id
_entity_poly.type
_entity_poly.pdbx_seq_one_letter_code
_entity_poly.pdbx_strand_id
1 'polypeptide(L)'
;YANANIEIKAKWGQMIENYLHTSKRLKAVFLLIDIRHEPSENDQMMYEWMVHQGFAPIIIATKSDKLKKMQILQHVQMIKDILQVEPGTIVIPFSAESKQGREEIWQIVESVIELPQGYIEAENAKREAKQKQPAPQEPKKKERWKKTDRPVAKKTLRKEQKKKVKKKVE
;
A
#
# COMPACT_ATOMS: atom_id res chain seq x y z
N TYR A 1 -7.94 -2.73 2.20
CA TYR A 1 -7.65 -3.83 3.15
C TYR A 1 -8.16 -5.14 2.58
N ALA A 2 -7.30 -6.15 2.57
CA ALA A 2 -7.69 -7.47 2.08
C ALA A 2 -8.86 -8.01 2.91
N ASN A 3 -9.89 -8.54 2.24
CA ASN A 3 -11.00 -9.27 2.88
C ASN A 3 -10.47 -10.61 3.43
N ALA A 4 -9.68 -10.54 4.49
CA ALA A 4 -9.15 -11.73 5.15
C ALA A 4 -9.98 -12.06 6.38
N ASN A 5 -10.15 -13.35 6.64
CA ASN A 5 -10.81 -13.87 7.83
C ASN A 5 -10.06 -13.40 9.10
N ILE A 6 -10.76 -13.26 10.22
CA ILE A 6 -10.24 -12.81 11.53
C ILE A 6 -9.03 -13.63 11.96
N GLU A 7 -9.05 -14.97 11.77
CA GLU A 7 -7.93 -15.86 12.09
C GLU A 7 -6.66 -15.56 11.27
N ILE A 8 -6.83 -15.20 9.99
CA ILE A 8 -5.71 -14.85 9.12
C ILE A 8 -5.12 -13.51 9.56
N LYS A 9 -5.96 -12.54 9.94
CA LYS A 9 -5.50 -11.23 10.46
C LYS A 9 -4.74 -11.39 11.77
N ALA A 10 -5.19 -12.26 12.68
CA ALA A 10 -4.49 -12.56 13.92
C ALA A 10 -3.10 -13.19 13.67
N LYS A 11 -3.00 -14.14 12.72
CA LYS A 11 -1.71 -14.72 12.31
C LYS A 11 -0.75 -13.67 11.73
N TRP A 12 -1.26 -12.72 10.94
CA TRP A 12 -0.44 -11.61 10.43
C TRP A 12 0.06 -10.73 11.57
N GLY A 13 -0.78 -10.41 12.55
CA GLY A 13 -0.37 -9.68 13.74
C GLY A 13 0.81 -10.35 14.44
N GLN A 14 0.69 -11.62 14.77
CA GLN A 14 1.76 -12.42 15.41
C GLN A 14 3.05 -12.47 14.56
N MET A 15 2.92 -12.56 13.24
CA MET A 15 4.08 -12.57 12.33
C MET A 15 4.79 -11.22 12.35
N ILE A 16 4.05 -10.11 12.37
CA ILE A 16 4.60 -8.76 12.45
C ILE A 16 5.30 -8.57 13.79
N GLU A 17 4.66 -8.92 14.90
CA GLU A 17 5.24 -8.85 16.24
C GLU A 17 6.56 -9.64 16.32
N ASN A 18 6.55 -10.90 15.89
CA ASN A 18 7.75 -11.72 15.86
C ASN A 18 8.87 -11.07 15.03
N TYR A 19 8.55 -10.52 13.87
CA TYR A 19 9.54 -9.86 13.04
C TYR A 19 10.13 -8.63 13.72
N LEU A 20 9.29 -7.78 14.30
CA LEU A 20 9.73 -6.56 14.98
C LEU A 20 10.64 -6.87 16.15
N HIS A 21 10.36 -7.93 16.94
CA HIS A 21 11.17 -8.32 18.09
C HIS A 21 12.43 -9.11 17.74
N THR A 22 12.41 -9.93 16.70
CA THR A 22 13.52 -10.83 16.37
C THR A 22 14.50 -10.26 15.37
N SER A 23 14.10 -9.28 14.57
CA SER A 23 14.92 -8.74 13.51
C SER A 23 16.07 -7.88 14.04
N LYS A 24 17.28 -8.41 13.96
CA LYS A 24 18.51 -7.67 14.30
C LYS A 24 18.86 -6.55 13.31
N ARG A 25 18.19 -6.49 12.17
CA ARG A 25 18.44 -5.51 11.09
C ARG A 25 17.38 -4.42 11.02
N LEU A 26 16.36 -4.46 11.87
CA LEU A 26 15.35 -3.42 11.94
C LEU A 26 15.98 -2.10 12.36
N LYS A 27 15.83 -1.07 11.56
CA LYS A 27 16.39 0.27 11.80
C LYS A 27 15.33 1.31 12.12
N ALA A 28 14.17 1.23 11.46
CA ALA A 28 13.06 2.14 11.67
C ALA A 28 11.73 1.44 11.37
N VAL A 29 10.66 1.93 11.98
CA VAL A 29 9.29 1.47 11.73
C VAL A 29 8.47 2.65 11.24
N PHE A 30 7.79 2.47 10.10
CA PHE A 30 6.91 3.47 9.53
C PHE A 30 5.45 3.03 9.69
N LEU A 31 4.64 3.85 10.33
CA LEU A 31 3.20 3.68 10.43
C LEU A 31 2.52 4.50 9.34
N LEU A 32 1.81 3.85 8.42
CA LEU A 32 1.13 4.50 7.31
C LEU A 32 -0.33 4.75 7.67
N ILE A 33 -0.76 6.02 7.65
CA ILE A 33 -2.13 6.45 7.95
C ILE A 33 -2.69 7.23 6.76
N ASP A 34 -3.96 7.03 6.43
CA ASP A 34 -4.63 7.82 5.39
C ASP A 34 -5.02 9.19 5.97
N ILE A 35 -4.36 10.27 5.50
CA ILE A 35 -4.56 11.63 6.03
C ILE A 35 -5.99 12.16 5.88
N ARG A 36 -6.80 11.58 5.01
CA ARG A 36 -8.16 12.05 4.73
C ARG A 36 -9.16 11.77 5.85
N HIS A 37 -8.85 10.80 6.68
CA HIS A 37 -9.74 10.29 7.73
C HIS A 37 -9.06 10.36 9.09
N GLU A 38 -9.86 10.32 10.12
CA GLU A 38 -9.37 10.08 11.48
C GLU A 38 -8.69 8.72 11.56
N PRO A 39 -7.59 8.58 12.32
CA PRO A 39 -6.98 7.29 12.59
C PRO A 39 -8.01 6.30 13.14
N SER A 40 -8.09 5.12 12.52
CA SER A 40 -8.97 4.06 12.97
C SER A 40 -8.53 3.51 14.33
N GLU A 41 -9.41 2.80 15.02
CA GLU A 41 -9.06 2.08 16.27
C GLU A 41 -7.86 1.15 16.08
N ASN A 42 -7.74 0.51 14.90
CA ASN A 42 -6.59 -0.33 14.59
C ASN A 42 -5.28 0.48 14.45
N ASP A 43 -5.34 1.69 13.89
CA ASP A 43 -4.16 2.57 13.77
C ASP A 43 -3.72 3.03 15.15
N GLN A 44 -4.68 3.38 16.03
CA GLN A 44 -4.43 3.77 17.42
C GLN A 44 -3.80 2.62 18.21
N MET A 45 -4.42 1.43 18.18
CA MET A 45 -3.85 0.23 18.84
C MET A 45 -2.45 -0.10 18.35
N MET A 46 -2.21 0.02 17.04
CA MET A 46 -0.89 -0.28 16.46
C MET A 46 0.15 0.74 16.92
N TYR A 47 -0.20 2.03 16.96
CA TYR A 47 0.69 3.07 17.45
C TYR A 47 1.03 2.86 18.94
N GLU A 48 0.00 2.69 19.78
CA GLU A 48 0.17 2.43 21.21
C GLU A 48 1.03 1.19 21.47
N TRP A 49 0.76 0.10 20.75
CA TRP A 49 1.53 -1.13 20.86
C TRP A 49 3.00 -0.90 20.51
N MET A 50 3.29 -0.21 19.40
CA MET A 50 4.67 0.08 19.01
C MET A 50 5.42 0.89 20.07
N VAL A 51 4.79 1.95 20.59
CA VAL A 51 5.37 2.78 21.64
C VAL A 51 5.60 1.96 22.92
N HIS A 52 4.62 1.14 23.31
CA HIS A 52 4.72 0.29 24.49
C HIS A 52 5.83 -0.76 24.38
N GLN A 53 6.15 -1.22 23.19
CA GLN A 53 7.27 -2.12 22.90
C GLN A 53 8.61 -1.39 22.77
N GLY A 54 8.65 -0.08 22.97
CA GLY A 54 9.86 0.73 22.89
C GLY A 54 10.30 1.12 21.50
N PHE A 55 9.43 0.95 20.48
CA PHE A 55 9.67 1.48 19.16
C PHE A 55 9.31 2.97 19.09
N ALA A 56 10.05 3.74 18.30
CA ALA A 56 9.74 5.12 17.95
C ALA A 56 9.20 5.15 16.49
N PRO A 57 7.89 4.96 16.27
CA PRO A 57 7.34 4.91 14.92
C PRO A 57 7.37 6.28 14.25
N ILE A 58 7.71 6.31 12.97
CA ILE A 58 7.59 7.48 12.11
C ILE A 58 6.25 7.38 11.38
N ILE A 59 5.40 8.38 11.52
CA ILE A 59 4.06 8.37 10.93
C ILE A 59 4.11 8.99 9.53
N ILE A 60 3.65 8.24 8.54
CA ILE A 60 3.50 8.71 7.16
C ILE A 60 2.01 8.91 6.89
N ALA A 61 1.60 10.18 6.84
CA ALA A 61 0.23 10.57 6.55
C ALA A 61 0.02 10.59 5.03
N THR A 62 -0.45 9.46 4.48
CA THR A 62 -0.54 9.18 3.04
C THR A 62 -1.70 9.91 2.36
N LYS A 63 -1.66 10.02 1.02
CA LYS A 63 -2.71 10.63 0.18
C LYS A 63 -2.95 12.12 0.43
N SER A 64 -1.89 12.87 0.75
CA SER A 64 -1.97 14.31 0.97
C SER A 64 -2.44 15.10 -0.25
N ASP A 65 -2.28 14.54 -1.46
CA ASP A 65 -2.79 15.11 -2.72
C ASP A 65 -4.33 15.22 -2.78
N LYS A 66 -5.06 14.48 -1.98
CA LYS A 66 -6.52 14.50 -1.91
C LYS A 66 -7.06 15.62 -1.01
N LEU A 67 -6.19 16.38 -0.36
CA LEU A 67 -6.53 17.50 0.51
C LEU A 67 -5.99 18.82 -0.05
N LYS A 68 -6.66 19.92 0.30
CA LYS A 68 -6.14 21.27 0.03
C LYS A 68 -4.96 21.56 0.97
N LYS A 69 -3.97 22.35 0.51
CA LYS A 69 -2.77 22.67 1.31
C LYS A 69 -3.06 23.14 2.73
N MET A 70 -4.08 23.97 2.91
CA MET A 70 -4.47 24.45 4.25
C MET A 70 -5.02 23.34 5.16
N GLN A 71 -5.65 22.33 4.59
CA GLN A 71 -6.22 21.21 5.35
C GLN A 71 -5.16 20.21 5.81
N ILE A 72 -4.04 20.10 5.08
CA ILE A 72 -2.98 19.13 5.40
C ILE A 72 -2.48 19.33 6.84
N LEU A 73 -2.18 20.57 7.23
CA LEU A 73 -1.70 20.87 8.59
C LEU A 73 -2.75 20.55 9.66
N GLN A 74 -4.02 20.83 9.39
CA GLN A 74 -5.12 20.51 10.31
C GLN A 74 -5.27 19.02 10.49
N HIS A 75 -5.20 18.24 9.40
CA HIS A 75 -5.29 16.78 9.46
C HIS A 75 -4.07 16.14 10.11
N VAL A 76 -2.87 16.69 9.88
CA VAL A 76 -1.66 16.25 10.60
C VAL A 76 -1.83 16.47 12.10
N GLN A 77 -2.37 17.63 12.52
CA GLN A 77 -2.62 17.91 13.93
C GLN A 77 -3.69 16.96 14.50
N MET A 78 -4.79 16.75 13.78
CA MET A 78 -5.83 15.79 14.14
C MET A 78 -5.26 14.38 14.36
N ILE A 79 -4.38 13.90 13.46
CA ILE A 79 -3.71 12.60 13.62
C ILE A 79 -2.89 12.57 14.91
N LYS A 80 -2.12 13.64 15.18
CA LYS A 80 -1.32 13.75 16.41
C LYS A 80 -2.18 13.72 17.66
N ASP A 81 -3.29 14.44 17.66
CA ASP A 81 -4.18 14.56 18.80
C ASP A 81 -4.90 13.24 19.10
N ILE A 82 -5.40 12.55 18.07
CA ILE A 82 -6.12 11.28 18.23
C ILE A 82 -5.19 10.15 18.66
N LEU A 83 -4.00 10.07 18.05
CA LEU A 83 -2.99 9.06 18.43
C LEU A 83 -2.26 9.40 19.74
N GLN A 84 -2.49 10.60 20.28
CA GLN A 84 -1.76 11.10 21.47
C GLN A 84 -0.24 10.89 21.32
N VAL A 85 0.30 11.33 20.18
CA VAL A 85 1.69 11.05 19.83
C VAL A 85 2.67 11.62 20.87
N GLU A 86 3.69 10.84 21.16
CA GLU A 86 4.76 11.28 22.07
C GLU A 86 5.49 12.51 21.52
N PRO A 87 5.99 13.39 22.42
CA PRO A 87 6.79 14.55 22.01
C PRO A 87 8.00 14.11 21.17
N GLY A 88 8.15 14.74 19.99
CA GLY A 88 9.23 14.39 19.06
C GLY A 88 8.86 13.37 17.99
N THR A 89 7.67 12.76 18.04
CA THR A 89 7.20 11.87 16.98
C THR A 89 7.10 12.61 15.64
N ILE A 90 7.75 12.07 14.64
CA ILE A 90 7.76 12.62 13.29
C ILE A 90 6.50 12.20 12.55
N VAL A 91 5.75 13.17 12.01
CA VAL A 91 4.57 12.94 11.16
C VAL A 91 4.77 13.66 9.83
N ILE A 92 4.88 12.90 8.75
CA ILE A 92 5.16 13.42 7.41
C ILE A 92 3.94 13.27 6.51
N PRO A 93 3.36 14.37 6.00
CA PRO A 93 2.35 14.30 4.94
C PRO A 93 2.99 13.84 3.63
N PHE A 94 2.45 12.78 3.05
CA PHE A 94 3.02 12.13 1.88
C PHE A 94 1.99 11.92 0.78
N SER A 95 2.42 12.10 -0.46
CA SER A 95 1.66 11.72 -1.66
C SER A 95 2.53 10.93 -2.64
N ALA A 96 2.05 9.76 -3.03
CA ALA A 96 2.67 8.96 -4.08
C ALA A 96 2.49 9.59 -5.48
N GLU A 97 1.41 10.36 -5.70
CA GLU A 97 1.11 11.02 -6.97
C GLU A 97 1.95 12.28 -7.16
N SER A 98 1.91 13.22 -6.20
CA SER A 98 2.65 14.48 -6.28
C SER A 98 4.10 14.38 -5.80
N LYS A 99 4.49 13.25 -5.18
CA LYS A 99 5.79 13.01 -4.54
C LYS A 99 6.09 13.95 -3.37
N GLN A 100 5.09 14.64 -2.84
CA GLN A 100 5.22 15.44 -1.61
C GLN A 100 5.66 14.56 -0.44
N GLY A 101 6.54 15.03 0.42
CA GLY A 101 7.05 14.32 1.59
C GLY A 101 8.10 13.25 1.28
N ARG A 102 8.43 13.04 0.00
CA ARG A 102 9.37 12.00 -0.42
C ARG A 102 10.79 12.28 0.05
N GLU A 103 11.24 13.50 -0.09
CA GLU A 103 12.61 13.88 0.25
C GLU A 103 12.82 13.82 1.77
N GLU A 104 11.83 14.24 2.55
CA GLU A 104 11.84 14.13 4.02
C GLU A 104 11.95 12.68 4.48
N ILE A 105 11.19 11.76 3.85
CA ILE A 105 11.29 10.33 4.14
C ILE A 105 12.68 9.80 3.79
N TRP A 106 13.25 10.21 2.65
CA TRP A 106 14.60 9.78 2.26
C TRP A 106 15.66 10.26 3.23
N GLN A 107 15.61 11.51 3.68
CA GLN A 107 16.53 12.04 4.69
C GLN A 107 16.50 11.20 5.96
N ILE A 108 15.31 10.78 6.41
CA ILE A 108 15.20 9.91 7.58
C ILE A 108 15.80 8.53 7.29
N VAL A 109 15.47 7.93 6.15
CA VAL A 109 16.04 6.63 5.77
C VAL A 109 17.56 6.69 5.73
N GLU A 110 18.13 7.73 5.15
CA GLU A 110 19.57 7.96 5.07
C GLU A 110 20.20 8.11 6.46
N SER A 111 19.52 8.82 7.37
CA SER A 111 20.02 9.04 8.73
C SER A 111 20.07 7.76 9.58
N VAL A 112 19.19 6.77 9.29
CA VAL A 112 19.13 5.52 10.06
C VAL A 112 19.85 4.35 9.39
N ILE A 113 20.18 4.48 8.11
CA ILE A 113 20.96 3.50 7.34
C ILE A 113 22.31 4.14 7.05
N GLU A 114 23.39 3.58 7.59
CA GLU A 114 24.74 3.92 7.16
C GLU A 114 24.95 3.39 5.74
N LEU A 115 24.58 4.19 4.75
CA LEU A 115 24.81 3.87 3.34
C LEU A 115 26.27 4.18 2.98
N PRO A 116 26.92 3.33 2.17
CA PRO A 116 28.24 3.64 1.62
C PRO A 116 28.21 4.99 0.89
N GLN A 117 29.28 5.79 1.07
CA GLN A 117 29.41 7.07 0.38
C GLN A 117 29.24 6.87 -1.15
N GLY A 118 28.39 7.70 -1.80
CA GLY A 118 28.10 7.60 -3.24
C GLY A 118 26.96 6.61 -3.63
N TYR A 119 26.39 5.87 -2.67
CA TYR A 119 25.27 4.94 -3.00
C TYR A 119 24.04 5.69 -3.52
N ILE A 120 23.75 6.85 -2.93
CA ILE A 120 22.56 7.66 -3.27
C ILE A 120 22.71 8.30 -4.64
N GLU A 121 23.88 8.86 -4.93
CA GLU A 121 24.19 9.44 -6.25
C GLU A 121 24.09 8.38 -7.35
N ALA A 122 24.63 7.19 -7.10
CA ALA A 122 24.54 6.07 -8.03
C ALA A 122 23.10 5.62 -8.28
N GLU A 123 22.27 5.57 -7.25
CA GLU A 123 20.87 5.17 -7.36
C GLU A 123 20.01 6.25 -8.03
N ASN A 124 20.26 7.53 -7.75
CA ASN A 124 19.62 8.65 -8.42
C ASN A 124 19.97 8.69 -9.91
N ALA A 125 21.24 8.50 -10.25
CA ALA A 125 21.69 8.40 -11.65
C ALA A 125 21.00 7.25 -12.40
N LYS A 126 20.84 6.08 -11.78
CA LYS A 126 20.08 4.95 -12.35
C LYS A 126 18.60 5.29 -12.59
N ARG A 127 17.97 6.02 -11.67
CA ARG A 127 16.57 6.45 -11.79
C ARG A 127 16.39 7.47 -12.90
N GLU A 128 17.28 8.44 -13.02
CA GLU A 128 17.26 9.42 -14.12
C GLU A 128 17.48 8.75 -15.49
N ALA A 129 18.42 7.82 -15.57
CA ALA A 129 18.63 7.03 -16.78
C ALA A 129 17.39 6.22 -17.17
N LYS A 130 16.66 5.67 -16.20
CA LYS A 130 15.43 4.92 -16.43
C LYS A 130 14.26 5.80 -16.87
N GLN A 131 14.19 7.05 -16.39
CA GLN A 131 13.19 8.03 -16.81
C GLN A 131 13.43 8.57 -18.23
N LYS A 132 14.69 8.60 -18.68
CA LYS A 132 15.07 9.01 -20.04
C LYS A 132 14.88 7.92 -21.09
N GLN A 133 14.58 6.69 -20.69
CA GLN A 133 14.20 5.64 -21.63
C GLN A 133 12.77 5.88 -22.11
N PRO A 134 12.51 5.86 -23.44
CA PRO A 134 11.15 5.97 -23.95
C PRO A 134 10.31 4.84 -23.35
N ALA A 135 9.09 5.18 -22.92
CA ALA A 135 8.15 4.20 -22.36
C ALA A 135 8.08 2.98 -23.29
N PRO A 136 8.08 1.75 -22.74
CA PRO A 136 7.88 0.56 -23.55
C PRO A 136 6.63 0.76 -24.41
N GLN A 137 6.75 0.65 -25.73
CA GLN A 137 5.59 0.76 -26.62
C GLN A 137 4.57 -0.25 -26.13
N GLU A 138 3.38 0.26 -25.79
CA GLU A 138 2.27 -0.60 -25.41
C GLU A 138 2.11 -1.68 -26.50
N PRO A 139 2.02 -2.96 -26.16
CA PRO A 139 1.77 -3.99 -27.16
C PRO A 139 0.50 -3.61 -27.90
N LYS A 140 0.61 -3.45 -29.22
CA LYS A 140 -0.52 -3.10 -30.11
C LYS A 140 -1.74 -3.90 -29.64
N LYS A 141 -2.80 -3.21 -29.22
CA LYS A 141 -4.05 -3.84 -28.76
C LYS A 141 -4.42 -4.91 -29.77
N LYS A 142 -4.35 -6.18 -29.38
CA LYS A 142 -4.85 -7.29 -30.19
C LYS A 142 -6.27 -6.91 -30.60
N GLU A 143 -6.55 -6.94 -31.91
CA GLU A 143 -7.85 -6.59 -32.46
C GLU A 143 -8.95 -7.24 -31.62
N ARG A 144 -9.84 -6.39 -31.16
CA ARG A 144 -10.99 -6.83 -30.35
C ARG A 144 -11.83 -7.75 -31.24
N TRP A 145 -11.81 -9.05 -30.95
CA TRP A 145 -12.63 -10.04 -31.63
C TRP A 145 -14.06 -9.53 -31.74
N LYS A 146 -14.54 -9.37 -33.00
CA LYS A 146 -15.93 -8.97 -33.28
C LYS A 146 -16.84 -10.08 -32.76
N LYS A 147 -17.99 -9.70 -32.18
CA LYS A 147 -18.95 -10.65 -31.59
C LYS A 147 -19.42 -11.74 -32.58
N THR A 148 -19.17 -11.58 -33.88
CA THR A 148 -19.49 -12.51 -34.98
C THR A 148 -18.59 -13.75 -35.05
N ASP A 149 -17.39 -13.72 -34.42
CA ASP A 149 -16.39 -14.79 -34.57
C ASP A 149 -16.40 -15.81 -33.42
N ARG A 150 -17.47 -15.84 -32.63
CA ARG A 150 -17.60 -16.88 -31.59
C ARG A 150 -18.12 -18.17 -32.26
N PRO A 151 -17.39 -19.29 -32.15
CA PRO A 151 -17.90 -20.57 -32.64
C PRO A 151 -19.18 -20.93 -31.88
N VAL A 152 -20.24 -21.24 -32.62
CA VAL A 152 -21.63 -21.51 -32.17
C VAL A 152 -21.75 -22.81 -31.33
N ALA A 153 -20.66 -23.46 -30.96
CA ALA A 153 -20.59 -24.84 -30.50
C ALA A 153 -20.98 -25.11 -29.02
N LYS A 154 -21.56 -24.16 -28.28
CA LYS A 154 -21.96 -24.43 -26.87
C LYS A 154 -23.46 -24.27 -26.56
N LYS A 155 -24.29 -23.83 -27.48
CA LYS A 155 -25.74 -23.68 -27.21
C LYS A 155 -26.59 -24.90 -27.63
N THR A 156 -26.11 -25.71 -28.57
CA THR A 156 -26.83 -26.91 -29.07
C THR A 156 -26.76 -28.09 -28.11
N LEU A 157 -25.60 -28.34 -27.49
CA LEU A 157 -25.41 -29.45 -26.54
C LEU A 157 -26.27 -29.33 -25.26
N ARG A 158 -26.55 -28.10 -24.81
CA ARG A 158 -27.35 -27.88 -23.62
C ARG A 158 -28.86 -28.04 -23.83
N LYS A 159 -29.32 -27.90 -25.07
CA LYS A 159 -30.74 -28.16 -25.46
C LYS A 159 -31.02 -29.63 -25.65
N GLU A 160 -30.09 -30.41 -26.16
CA GLU A 160 -30.25 -31.86 -26.33
C GLU A 160 -30.21 -32.61 -25.02
N GLN A 161 -29.35 -32.21 -24.08
CA GLN A 161 -29.31 -32.81 -22.75
C GLN A 161 -30.62 -32.55 -21.96
N LYS A 162 -31.21 -31.36 -22.09
CA LYS A 162 -32.51 -31.06 -21.44
C LYS A 162 -33.70 -31.85 -22.07
N LYS A 163 -33.64 -32.20 -23.35
CA LYS A 163 -34.66 -33.04 -24.00
C LYS A 163 -34.53 -34.53 -23.61
N LYS A 164 -33.31 -35.04 -23.36
CA LYS A 164 -33.11 -36.43 -22.93
C LYS A 164 -33.51 -36.65 -21.46
N VAL A 165 -33.41 -35.66 -20.62
CA VAL A 165 -33.83 -35.75 -19.20
C VAL A 165 -35.38 -35.73 -19.10
N LYS A 166 -36.08 -34.94 -19.92
CA LYS A 166 -37.56 -34.93 -19.88
C LYS A 166 -38.23 -36.19 -20.41
N LYS A 167 -37.57 -36.98 -21.29
CA LYS A 167 -38.11 -38.23 -21.82
C LYS A 167 -37.86 -39.47 -20.92
N LYS A 168 -37.21 -39.31 -19.79
CA LYS A 168 -36.92 -40.40 -18.82
C LYS A 168 -37.78 -40.32 -17.55
N VAL A 169 -38.72 -39.37 -17.48
CA VAL A 169 -39.58 -39.12 -16.29
C VAL A 169 -41.09 -39.27 -16.69
N GLU A 170 -41.38 -39.63 -17.95
CA GLU A 170 -42.68 -40.18 -18.39
C GLU A 170 -42.49 -41.68 -18.65
#